data_4fe369168760c9daaca03ba3946e52fb
#
_entry.id   4fe369168760c9daaca03ba3946e52fb
#
_cell.length_a   1.000
_cell.length_b   1.000
_cell.length_c   1.000
_cell.angle_alpha   90.00
_cell.angle_beta   90.00
_cell.angle_gamma   90.00
#
_symmetry.space_group_name_H-M   'P 1'
#
loop_
_entity.id
_entity.type
_entity.pdbx_description
1 polymer ?
#
loop_
_entity_poly.entity_id
_entity_poly.type
_entity_poly.pdbx_seq_one_letter_code
_entity_poly.pdbx_strand_id
1 'polypeptide(L)'
;SQMVWLIFLKIFDDREQEWMLTVRGYKSPIATRFRWSSWAKDPEGITGDELIDFVNNELFPALKKLATQAGVSEHGKIVGSVFEDAYNYMKSGTLLRQVINTIERDVDFNASGDRHTFNDIYEKILQDLQSAGNAGEFYTPRAVTRFIVDMIDPKIGESILDPACGTGGF
;
A
#
# COMPACT_ATOMS: atom_id res chain seq x y z
N SER A 1 -8.10 5.07 3.47
CA SER A 1 -8.21 5.62 2.11
C SER A 1 -8.21 4.49 1.07
N GLN A 2 -9.01 4.62 0.00
CA GLN A 2 -9.12 3.63 -1.08
C GLN A 2 -7.77 3.34 -1.75
N MET A 3 -6.90 4.35 -1.85
CA MET A 3 -5.60 4.23 -2.51
C MET A 3 -4.59 3.41 -1.71
N VAL A 4 -4.69 3.38 -0.39
CA VAL A 4 -3.69 2.77 0.49
C VAL A 4 -3.49 1.28 0.19
N TRP A 5 -4.57 0.52 0.03
CA TRP A 5 -4.45 -0.90 -0.23
C TRP A 5 -3.93 -1.22 -1.64
N LEU A 6 -4.25 -0.39 -2.66
CA LEU A 6 -3.69 -0.54 -4.01
C LEU A 6 -2.17 -0.32 -4.00
N ILE A 7 -1.75 0.79 -3.41
CA ILE A 7 -0.33 1.15 -3.30
C ILE A 7 0.41 0.11 -2.45
N PHE A 8 -0.18 -0.35 -1.35
CA PHE A 8 0.41 -1.42 -0.53
C PHE A 8 0.65 -2.69 -1.35
N LEU A 9 -0.34 -3.15 -2.13
CA LEU A 9 -0.19 -4.34 -2.96
C LEU A 9 0.89 -4.18 -4.03
N LYS A 10 0.97 -3.02 -4.66
CA LYS A 10 2.02 -2.72 -5.64
C LYS A 10 3.40 -2.79 -5.00
N ILE A 11 3.60 -2.09 -3.87
CA ILE A 11 4.88 -2.09 -3.14
C ILE A 11 5.24 -3.50 -2.69
N PHE A 12 4.27 -4.22 -2.13
CA PHE A 12 4.52 -5.55 -1.62
C PHE A 12 4.95 -6.51 -2.73
N ASP A 13 4.28 -6.47 -3.90
CA ASP A 13 4.62 -7.30 -5.06
C ASP A 13 6.02 -6.96 -5.60
N ASP A 14 6.38 -5.67 -5.72
CA ASP A 14 7.71 -5.24 -6.16
C ASP A 14 8.80 -5.75 -5.19
N ARG A 15 8.55 -5.67 -3.88
CA ARG A 15 9.48 -6.22 -2.87
C ARG A 15 9.57 -7.74 -2.90
N GLU A 16 8.46 -8.43 -3.12
CA GLU A 16 8.47 -9.88 -3.25
C GLU A 16 9.30 -10.33 -4.45
N GLN A 17 9.25 -9.61 -5.56
CA GLN A 17 10.10 -9.91 -6.73
C GLN A 17 11.58 -9.81 -6.38
N GLU A 18 11.99 -8.79 -5.62
CA GLU A 18 13.35 -8.66 -5.11
C GLU A 18 13.71 -9.83 -4.15
N TRP A 19 12.83 -10.16 -3.21
CA TRP A 19 13.08 -11.26 -2.26
C TRP A 19 13.14 -12.63 -2.94
N MET A 20 12.36 -12.87 -3.97
CA MET A 20 12.43 -14.11 -4.76
C MET A 20 13.79 -14.30 -5.41
N LEU A 21 14.50 -13.22 -5.74
CA LEU A 21 15.84 -13.25 -6.33
C LEU A 21 16.95 -13.32 -5.28
N THR A 22 16.77 -12.67 -4.14
CA THR A 22 17.84 -12.47 -3.14
C THR A 22 17.76 -13.39 -1.93
N VAL A 23 16.54 -13.85 -1.56
CA VAL A 23 16.31 -14.68 -0.38
C VAL A 23 16.08 -16.14 -0.79
N ARG A 24 17.04 -16.99 -0.47
CA ARG A 24 16.97 -18.43 -0.79
C ARG A 24 15.75 -19.08 -0.14
N GLY A 25 14.87 -19.66 -0.96
CA GLY A 25 13.70 -20.40 -0.49
C GLY A 25 12.51 -19.51 -0.11
N TYR A 26 12.56 -18.22 -0.43
CA TYR A 26 11.40 -17.32 -0.25
C TYR A 26 10.18 -17.86 -1.00
N LYS A 27 9.04 -17.82 -0.31
CA LYS A 27 7.74 -18.15 -0.89
C LYS A 27 6.76 -17.05 -0.53
N SER A 28 6.12 -16.48 -1.54
CA SER A 28 5.08 -15.49 -1.33
C SER A 28 3.93 -16.05 -0.49
N PRO A 29 3.47 -15.33 0.52
CA PRO A 29 2.24 -15.69 1.24
C PRO A 29 0.99 -15.44 0.41
N ILE A 30 1.07 -14.59 -0.64
CA ILE A 30 -0.04 -14.29 -1.52
C ILE A 30 -0.06 -15.30 -2.67
N ALA A 31 -1.19 -15.98 -2.85
CA ALA A 31 -1.37 -16.88 -3.97
C ALA A 31 -1.18 -16.13 -5.30
N THR A 32 -0.55 -16.80 -6.28
CA THR A 32 -0.14 -16.17 -7.56
C THR A 32 -1.26 -15.35 -8.21
N ARG A 33 -2.48 -15.86 -8.23
CA ARG A 33 -3.66 -15.19 -8.80
C ARG A 33 -3.94 -13.81 -8.19
N PHE A 34 -3.60 -13.60 -6.91
CA PHE A 34 -3.88 -12.38 -6.15
C PHE A 34 -2.70 -11.43 -6.06
N ARG A 35 -1.54 -11.78 -6.60
CA ARG A 35 -0.39 -10.87 -6.67
C ARG A 35 -0.67 -9.75 -7.65
N TRP A 36 -0.20 -8.56 -7.32
CA TRP A 36 -0.38 -7.39 -8.17
C TRP A 36 0.03 -7.64 -9.62
N SER A 37 1.20 -8.24 -9.84
CA SER A 37 1.72 -8.59 -11.16
C SER A 37 0.83 -9.53 -11.98
N SER A 38 -0.09 -10.26 -11.37
CA SER A 38 -0.96 -11.22 -12.06
C SER A 38 -2.26 -10.64 -12.58
N TRP A 39 -2.79 -9.57 -11.96
CA TRP A 39 -4.11 -9.03 -12.31
C TRP A 39 -4.10 -7.52 -12.60
N ALA A 40 -3.09 -6.79 -12.09
CA ALA A 40 -3.04 -5.34 -12.17
C ALA A 40 -2.08 -4.82 -13.24
N LYS A 41 -1.01 -5.57 -13.54
CA LYS A 41 0.08 -5.14 -14.43
C LYS A 41 -0.34 -4.95 -15.89
N ASP A 42 -1.29 -5.76 -16.37
CA ASP A 42 -1.79 -5.63 -17.75
C ASP A 42 -2.76 -4.44 -17.82
N PRO A 43 -2.49 -3.38 -18.60
CA PRO A 43 -3.38 -2.23 -18.72
C PRO A 43 -4.75 -2.59 -19.32
N GLU A 44 -4.82 -3.64 -20.13
CA GLU A 44 -6.05 -4.18 -20.73
C GLU A 44 -6.64 -5.35 -19.93
N GLY A 45 -6.19 -5.54 -18.67
CA GLY A 45 -6.67 -6.58 -17.78
C GLY A 45 -8.14 -6.39 -17.36
N ILE A 46 -8.60 -7.22 -16.40
CA ILE A 46 -9.98 -7.17 -15.91
C ILE A 46 -10.43 -5.75 -15.56
N THR A 47 -11.66 -5.37 -15.93
CA THR A 47 -12.24 -4.04 -15.73
C THR A 47 -13.74 -4.14 -15.47
N GLY A 48 -14.44 -3.01 -15.31
CA GLY A 48 -15.89 -3.00 -15.11
C GLY A 48 -16.35 -3.79 -13.89
N ASP A 49 -17.51 -4.39 -13.97
CA ASP A 49 -18.12 -5.14 -12.87
C ASP A 49 -17.29 -6.38 -12.49
N GLU A 50 -16.60 -7.00 -13.45
CA GLU A 50 -15.72 -8.13 -13.20
C GLU A 50 -14.57 -7.75 -12.27
N LEU A 51 -13.95 -6.57 -12.44
CA LEU A 51 -12.89 -6.09 -11.54
C LEU A 51 -13.44 -5.82 -10.14
N ILE A 52 -14.63 -5.23 -10.03
CA ILE A 52 -15.26 -4.99 -8.73
C ILE A 52 -15.56 -6.30 -8.02
N ASP A 53 -16.11 -7.27 -8.73
CA ASP A 53 -16.41 -8.61 -8.19
C ASP A 53 -15.14 -9.31 -7.73
N PHE A 54 -14.10 -9.34 -8.56
CA PHE A 54 -12.80 -9.90 -8.22
C PHE A 54 -12.22 -9.28 -6.93
N VAL A 55 -12.21 -7.95 -6.82
CA VAL A 55 -11.66 -7.27 -5.64
C VAL A 55 -12.48 -7.58 -4.39
N ASN A 56 -13.80 -7.52 -4.48
CA ASN A 56 -14.68 -7.63 -3.31
C ASN A 56 -14.84 -9.07 -2.84
N ASN A 57 -14.99 -9.99 -3.77
CA ASN A 57 -15.43 -11.37 -3.47
C ASN A 57 -14.30 -12.40 -3.53
N GLU A 58 -13.15 -12.05 -4.13
CA GLU A 58 -12.03 -12.96 -4.23
C GLU A 58 -10.77 -12.41 -3.56
N LEU A 59 -10.25 -11.25 -4.02
CA LEU A 59 -8.99 -10.68 -3.56
C LEU A 59 -9.02 -10.34 -2.06
N PHE A 60 -9.93 -9.49 -1.63
CA PHE A 60 -10.00 -9.06 -0.24
C PHE A 60 -10.25 -10.21 0.74
N PRO A 61 -11.21 -11.12 0.49
CA PRO A 61 -11.38 -12.29 1.35
C PRO A 61 -10.14 -13.18 1.46
N ALA A 62 -9.42 -13.37 0.34
CA ALA A 62 -8.18 -14.16 0.33
C ALA A 62 -7.08 -13.50 1.17
N LEU A 63 -6.89 -12.18 1.05
CA LEU A 63 -5.88 -11.45 1.81
C LEU A 63 -6.21 -11.35 3.30
N LYS A 64 -7.46 -11.06 3.66
CA LYS A 64 -7.93 -11.06 5.06
C LYS A 64 -7.68 -12.39 5.76
N LYS A 65 -7.89 -13.49 5.07
CA LYS A 65 -7.70 -14.84 5.62
C LYS A 65 -6.26 -15.09 6.06
N LEU A 66 -5.27 -14.40 5.49
CA LEU A 66 -3.86 -14.55 5.86
C LEU A 66 -3.61 -14.18 7.33
N ALA A 67 -4.36 -13.24 7.90
CA ALA A 67 -4.21 -12.83 9.30
C ALA A 67 -4.38 -14.01 10.28
N THR A 68 -5.27 -14.94 9.98
CA THR A 68 -5.66 -16.04 10.86
C THR A 68 -5.19 -17.42 10.37
N GLN A 69 -4.54 -17.49 9.22
CA GLN A 69 -4.12 -18.74 8.61
C GLN A 69 -2.96 -19.39 9.38
N ALA A 70 -3.14 -20.64 9.79
CA ALA A 70 -2.08 -21.40 10.47
C ALA A 70 -0.86 -21.62 9.55
N GLY A 71 0.35 -21.41 10.10
CA GLY A 71 1.61 -21.62 9.38
C GLY A 71 1.94 -20.55 8.34
N VAL A 72 1.19 -19.46 8.27
CA VAL A 72 1.52 -18.33 7.40
C VAL A 72 2.80 -17.62 7.88
N SER A 73 3.61 -17.12 6.94
CA SER A 73 4.82 -16.35 7.25
C SER A 73 4.49 -15.01 7.93
N GLU A 74 5.49 -14.39 8.58
CA GLU A 74 5.34 -13.04 9.16
C GLU A 74 4.88 -12.01 8.11
N HIS A 75 5.40 -12.08 6.89
CA HIS A 75 4.92 -11.22 5.79
C HIS A 75 3.43 -11.46 5.49
N GLY A 76 2.97 -12.70 5.54
CA GLY A 76 1.55 -13.00 5.33
C GLY A 76 0.66 -12.47 6.45
N LYS A 77 1.11 -12.49 7.70
CA LYS A 77 0.40 -11.87 8.82
C LYS A 77 0.28 -10.35 8.64
N ILE A 78 1.37 -9.71 8.19
CA ILE A 78 1.37 -8.26 7.88
C ILE A 78 0.33 -7.95 6.79
N VAL A 79 0.35 -8.70 5.68
CA VAL A 79 -0.67 -8.54 4.62
C VAL A 79 -2.06 -8.71 5.19
N GLY A 80 -2.31 -9.77 5.94
CA GLY A 80 -3.61 -10.04 6.55
C GLY A 80 -4.09 -8.90 7.44
N SER A 81 -3.22 -8.34 8.29
CA SER A 81 -3.56 -7.23 9.19
C SER A 81 -3.88 -5.94 8.43
N VAL A 82 -3.14 -5.63 7.37
CA VAL A 82 -3.41 -4.44 6.52
C VAL A 82 -4.79 -4.54 5.86
N PHE A 83 -5.22 -5.76 5.53
CA PHE A 83 -6.51 -5.98 4.85
C PHE A 83 -7.66 -6.26 5.81
N GLU A 84 -7.45 -6.46 7.11
CA GLU A 84 -8.49 -6.83 8.08
C GLU A 84 -9.72 -5.92 7.99
N ASP A 85 -9.51 -4.60 7.99
CA ASP A 85 -10.56 -3.58 7.89
C ASP A 85 -10.64 -2.91 6.50
N ALA A 86 -9.97 -3.48 5.49
CA ALA A 86 -10.00 -2.90 4.16
C ALA A 86 -11.35 -3.15 3.46
N TYR A 87 -11.88 -2.09 2.84
CA TYR A 87 -13.07 -2.12 2.01
C TYR A 87 -12.83 -1.42 0.69
N ASN A 88 -13.43 -1.94 -0.36
CA ASN A 88 -13.46 -1.27 -1.66
C ASN A 88 -14.68 -0.34 -1.71
N TYR A 89 -14.45 0.97 -1.73
CA TYR A 89 -15.48 1.99 -1.86
C TYR A 89 -15.76 2.38 -3.32
N MET A 90 -14.89 1.99 -4.26
CA MET A 90 -15.09 2.27 -5.68
C MET A 90 -16.17 1.36 -6.26
N LYS A 91 -17.15 1.97 -6.91
CA LYS A 91 -18.27 1.28 -7.56
C LYS A 91 -18.08 1.12 -9.06
N SER A 92 -17.17 1.87 -9.67
CA SER A 92 -16.86 1.80 -11.08
C SER A 92 -15.54 1.04 -11.29
N GLY A 93 -15.61 -0.15 -11.84
CA GLY A 93 -14.42 -0.94 -12.16
C GLY A 93 -13.59 -0.32 -13.30
N THR A 94 -14.21 0.43 -14.18
CA THR A 94 -13.51 1.19 -15.22
C THR A 94 -12.62 2.27 -14.59
N LEU A 95 -13.15 3.05 -13.64
CA LEU A 95 -12.34 4.04 -12.90
C LEU A 95 -11.28 3.36 -12.04
N LEU A 96 -11.63 2.24 -11.40
CA LEU A 96 -10.66 1.47 -10.63
C LEU A 96 -9.50 0.98 -11.51
N ARG A 97 -9.78 0.49 -12.74
CA ARG A 97 -8.74 0.10 -13.70
C ARG A 97 -7.86 1.29 -14.09
N GLN A 98 -8.43 2.47 -14.33
CA GLN A 98 -7.64 3.67 -14.63
C GLN A 98 -6.69 4.04 -13.49
N VAL A 99 -7.15 3.96 -12.24
CA VAL A 99 -6.30 4.18 -11.05
C VAL A 99 -5.17 3.15 -10.97
N ILE A 100 -5.49 1.88 -11.18
CA ILE A 100 -4.49 0.79 -11.17
C ILE A 100 -3.42 1.03 -12.24
N ASN A 101 -3.83 1.37 -13.47
CA ASN A 101 -2.91 1.66 -14.57
C ASN A 101 -2.01 2.87 -14.28
N THR A 102 -2.56 3.89 -13.61
CA THR A 102 -1.78 5.05 -13.17
C THR A 102 -0.73 4.65 -12.12
N ILE A 103 -1.14 3.86 -11.11
CA ILE A 103 -0.21 3.36 -10.09
C ILE A 103 0.89 2.50 -10.74
N GLU A 104 0.55 1.57 -11.63
CA GLU A 104 1.52 0.70 -12.28
C GLU A 104 2.53 1.47 -13.12
N ARG A 105 2.09 2.52 -13.83
CA ARG A 105 2.95 3.35 -14.67
C ARG A 105 3.84 4.30 -13.88
N ASP A 106 3.29 4.96 -12.87
CA ASP A 106 3.91 6.12 -12.22
C ASP A 106 4.61 5.77 -10.90
N VAL A 107 4.38 4.56 -10.38
CA VAL A 107 4.95 4.10 -9.10
C VAL A 107 5.94 2.98 -9.35
N ASP A 108 7.21 3.31 -9.49
CA ASP A 108 8.32 2.34 -9.58
C ASP A 108 9.16 2.37 -8.30
N PHE A 109 8.95 1.38 -7.42
CA PHE A 109 9.72 1.24 -6.18
C PHE A 109 11.08 0.55 -6.35
N ASN A 110 11.38 0.00 -7.54
CA ASN A 110 12.66 -0.64 -7.84
C ASN A 110 13.68 0.34 -8.43
N ALA A 111 13.22 1.46 -8.99
CA ALA A 111 14.08 2.52 -9.50
C ALA A 111 14.66 3.33 -8.34
N SER A 112 15.80 2.89 -7.81
CA SER A 112 16.64 3.60 -6.85
C SER A 112 16.00 4.00 -5.51
N GLY A 113 16.47 3.43 -4.42
CA GLY A 113 16.66 3.99 -3.08
C GLY A 113 15.69 5.01 -2.46
N ASP A 114 14.66 5.43 -3.16
CA ASP A 114 13.80 6.54 -2.79
C ASP A 114 12.55 6.09 -2.01
N ARG A 115 12.79 5.72 -0.75
CA ARG A 115 11.72 5.69 0.26
C ARG A 115 11.01 7.05 0.38
N HIS A 116 11.68 8.12 -0.06
CA HIS A 116 11.15 9.48 -0.07
C HIS A 116 10.10 9.67 -1.18
N THR A 117 10.31 9.09 -2.36
CA THR A 117 9.37 9.23 -3.49
C THR A 117 7.96 8.70 -3.17
N PHE A 118 7.86 7.61 -2.41
CA PHE A 118 6.54 7.11 -1.96
C PHE A 118 5.83 8.11 -1.07
N ASN A 119 6.55 8.66 -0.09
CA ASN A 119 5.98 9.65 0.81
C ASN A 119 5.55 10.92 0.04
N ASP A 120 6.34 11.34 -0.93
CA ASP A 120 6.04 12.52 -1.75
C ASP A 120 4.81 12.30 -2.64
N ILE A 121 4.70 11.13 -3.28
CA ILE A 121 3.51 10.74 -4.07
C ILE A 121 2.28 10.64 -3.16
N TYR A 122 2.41 9.99 -2.01
CA TYR A 122 1.31 9.83 -1.07
C TYR A 122 0.84 11.19 -0.52
N GLU A 123 1.78 12.07 -0.16
CA GLU A 123 1.48 13.44 0.26
C GLU A 123 0.79 14.25 -0.83
N LYS A 124 1.26 14.14 -2.08
CA LYS A 124 0.63 14.82 -3.22
C LYS A 124 -0.80 14.33 -3.43
N ILE A 125 -1.03 13.04 -3.37
CA ILE A 125 -2.39 12.46 -3.47
C ILE A 125 -3.28 12.98 -2.33
N LEU A 126 -2.77 13.03 -1.10
CA LEU A 126 -3.52 13.56 0.04
C LEU A 126 -3.80 15.06 -0.11
N GLN A 127 -2.85 15.86 -0.58
CA GLN A 127 -3.04 17.28 -0.87
C GLN A 127 -4.11 17.51 -1.94
N ASP A 128 -4.09 16.71 -3.01
CA ASP A 128 -5.08 16.78 -4.08
C ASP A 128 -6.49 16.42 -3.58
N LEU A 129 -6.59 15.40 -2.71
CA LEU A 129 -7.85 15.00 -2.06
C LEU A 129 -8.37 16.07 -1.09
N GLN A 130 -7.48 16.73 -0.33
CA GLN A 130 -7.84 17.84 0.56
C GLN A 130 -8.33 19.06 -0.24
N SER A 131 -7.67 19.38 -1.35
CA SER A 131 -8.07 20.47 -2.25
C SER A 131 -9.45 20.25 -2.86
N ALA A 132 -9.84 18.98 -3.05
CA ALA A 132 -11.16 18.60 -3.53
C ALA A 132 -12.28 18.66 -2.45
N GLY A 133 -11.97 19.09 -1.22
CA GLY A 133 -12.94 19.27 -0.13
C GLY A 133 -13.50 17.98 0.47
N ASN A 134 -12.93 16.82 0.15
CA ASN A 134 -13.47 15.51 0.51
C ASN A 134 -12.72 14.78 1.63
N ALA A 135 -11.63 15.31 2.17
CA ALA A 135 -10.86 14.64 3.22
C ALA A 135 -10.75 15.49 4.47
N GLY A 136 -11.37 15.03 5.55
CA GLY A 136 -11.18 15.56 6.91
C GLY A 136 -9.84 15.15 7.56
N GLU A 137 -8.88 14.69 6.77
CA GLU A 137 -7.57 14.29 7.26
C GLU A 137 -6.60 15.46 7.14
N PHE A 138 -6.12 15.94 8.29
CA PHE A 138 -5.09 16.98 8.36
C PHE A 138 -3.72 16.30 8.36
N TYR A 139 -2.86 16.71 7.43
CA TYR A 139 -1.50 16.22 7.34
C TYR A 139 -0.53 17.26 7.90
N THR A 140 0.35 16.85 8.80
CA THR A 140 1.39 17.75 9.33
C THR A 140 2.44 18.00 8.24
N PRO A 141 2.70 19.25 7.84
CA PRO A 141 3.68 19.55 6.81
C PRO A 141 5.07 19.00 7.13
N ARG A 142 5.79 18.47 6.13
CA ARG A 142 7.13 17.89 6.30
C ARG A 142 8.14 18.82 6.97
N ALA A 143 8.08 20.12 6.68
CA ALA A 143 8.95 21.08 7.33
C ALA A 143 8.75 21.12 8.86
N VAL A 144 7.51 20.91 9.32
CA VAL A 144 7.16 20.88 10.74
C VAL A 144 7.60 19.56 11.38
N THR A 145 7.32 18.40 10.72
CA THR A 145 7.76 17.10 11.24
C THR A 145 9.28 17.03 11.34
N ARG A 146 9.98 17.48 10.30
CA ARG A 146 11.44 17.54 10.31
C ARG A 146 11.98 18.43 11.42
N PHE A 147 11.42 19.63 11.59
CA PHE A 147 11.81 20.54 12.69
C PHE A 147 11.62 19.87 14.06
N ILE A 148 10.49 19.19 14.29
CA ILE A 148 10.23 18.51 15.56
C ILE A 148 11.24 17.37 15.78
N VAL A 149 11.51 16.54 14.77
CA VAL A 149 12.48 15.45 14.87
C VAL A 149 13.90 16.00 15.13
N ASP A 150 14.31 17.06 14.41
CA ASP A 150 15.62 17.71 14.61
C ASP A 150 15.77 18.29 16.03
N MET A 151 14.67 18.82 16.61
CA MET A 151 14.68 19.37 17.96
C MET A 151 14.68 18.29 19.05
N ILE A 152 14.02 17.15 18.82
CA ILE A 152 14.03 16.02 19.76
C ILE A 152 15.35 15.25 19.66
N ASP A 153 15.97 15.22 18.48
CA ASP A 153 17.26 14.60 18.19
C ASP A 153 17.38 13.15 18.74
N PRO A 154 16.45 12.24 18.35
CA PRO A 154 16.41 10.88 18.90
C PRO A 154 17.68 10.10 18.57
N LYS A 155 18.22 9.37 19.56
CA LYS A 155 19.44 8.59 19.43
C LYS A 155 19.15 7.09 19.23
N ILE A 156 20.08 6.41 18.58
CA ILE A 156 20.01 4.94 18.43
C ILE A 156 19.95 4.28 19.81
N GLY A 157 18.94 3.42 20.00
CA GLY A 157 18.71 2.71 21.27
C GLY A 157 17.69 3.39 22.19
N GLU A 158 17.19 4.56 21.85
CA GLU A 158 16.07 5.18 22.55
C GLU A 158 14.73 4.63 22.09
N SER A 159 13.73 4.67 22.98
CA SER A 159 12.35 4.32 22.64
C SER A 159 11.57 5.59 22.33
N ILE A 160 10.88 5.59 21.20
CA ILE A 160 10.06 6.71 20.75
C ILE A 160 8.60 6.30 20.80
N LEU A 161 7.76 7.17 21.34
CA LEU A 161 6.31 7.05 21.33
C LEU A 161 5.70 8.23 20.57
N ASP A 162 5.01 7.90 19.48
CA ASP A 162 4.09 8.86 18.85
C ASP A 162 2.66 8.44 19.15
N PRO A 163 1.95 9.13 20.07
CA PRO A 163 0.59 8.76 20.49
C PRO A 163 -0.48 9.08 19.44
N ALA A 164 -0.10 9.76 18.36
CA ALA A 164 -0.98 10.17 17.27
C ALA A 164 -0.34 9.96 15.90
N CYS A 165 0.41 8.88 15.74
CA CYS A 165 1.30 8.64 14.59
C CYS A 165 0.61 8.73 13.22
N GLY A 166 -0.70 8.54 13.14
CA GLY A 166 -1.42 8.56 11.88
C GLY A 166 -0.78 7.61 10.87
N THR A 167 -0.22 8.17 9.79
CA THR A 167 0.48 7.42 8.74
C THR A 167 1.99 7.27 8.98
N GLY A 168 2.49 7.65 10.16
CA GLY A 168 3.91 7.58 10.48
C GLY A 168 4.74 8.68 9.79
N GLY A 169 4.27 9.92 9.85
CA GLY A 169 4.91 11.06 9.19
C GLY A 169 6.18 11.59 9.87
N PHE A 170 6.39 11.25 11.15
CA PHE A 170 7.55 11.62 11.96
C PHE A 170 8.71 10.66 11.83
#